data_27361c3f90db8ff02d90ff6ececb66a5
#
_entry.id   27361c3f90db8ff02d90ff6ececb66a5
#
_cell.length_a   1.000
_cell.length_b   1.000
_cell.length_c   1.000
_cell.angle_alpha   90.00
_cell.angle_beta   90.00
_cell.angle_gamma   90.00
#
_symmetry.space_group_name_H-M   'P 1'
#
loop_
_entity.id
_entity.type
_entity.pdbx_description
1 polymer ?
#
loop_
_entity_poly.entity_id
_entity_poly.type
_entity_poly.pdbx_seq_one_letter_code
_entity_poly.pdbx_strand_id
1 'polypeptide(L)'
;MKRRGLFLLLCFICFTEIRTGYGQHEVKRFFDLSGPEQFWVFTHLFKAKKGMSVTAEVLRITDSVKRTNSLDQYTSGGKIDAFKHSFWMARLSQSIGESAALSLGKAHEKGNFQDFKKGLKEDGEIPDLPASEMDDFNNKFGAELIKENPDLSKKEVINTLIRSIEEGKLRVLKRSPEGSYLTCKGEPVVNREDQIVWETEKCLVPSNE
;
A
#
# COMPACT_ATOMS: atom_id res chain seq x y z
N MET A 1 -8.99 36.37 -16.45
CA MET A 1 -8.23 36.83 -15.24
C MET A 1 -8.84 36.46 -13.89
N LYS A 2 -9.64 35.36 -13.73
CA LYS A 2 -10.31 35.00 -12.43
C LYS A 2 -9.84 33.69 -11.79
N ARG A 3 -8.89 32.94 -12.39
CA ARG A 3 -8.42 31.66 -11.84
C ARG A 3 -7.20 31.74 -10.92
N ARG A 4 -6.46 32.85 -10.91
CA ARG A 4 -5.28 33.05 -10.05
C ARG A 4 -5.61 33.33 -8.57
N GLY A 5 -6.80 33.91 -8.29
CA GLY A 5 -7.20 34.26 -6.92
C GLY A 5 -7.60 33.06 -6.04
N LEU A 6 -8.18 32.02 -6.63
CA LEU A 6 -8.61 30.83 -5.86
C LEU A 6 -7.42 29.93 -5.47
N PHE A 7 -6.37 29.87 -6.28
CA PHE A 7 -5.14 29.13 -6.00
C PHE A 7 -4.35 29.76 -4.84
N LEU A 8 -4.35 31.10 -4.76
CA LEU A 8 -3.70 31.84 -3.64
C LEU A 8 -4.46 31.68 -2.32
N LEU A 9 -5.78 31.55 -2.34
CA LEU A 9 -6.58 31.40 -1.12
C LEU A 9 -6.41 30.01 -0.49
N LEU A 10 -6.31 28.94 -1.31
CA LEU A 10 -6.02 27.58 -0.83
C LEU A 10 -4.58 27.45 -0.27
N CYS A 11 -3.61 28.12 -0.87
CA CYS A 11 -2.27 28.22 -0.29
C CYS A 11 -2.26 28.98 1.03
N PHE A 12 -3.11 29.99 1.21
CA PHE A 12 -3.13 30.80 2.45
C PHE A 12 -3.70 30.03 3.64
N ILE A 13 -4.68 29.14 3.43
CA ILE A 13 -5.24 28.28 4.51
C ILE A 13 -4.22 27.23 4.97
N CYS A 14 -3.39 26.69 4.06
CA CYS A 14 -2.26 25.84 4.44
C CYS A 14 -1.15 26.60 5.19
N PHE A 15 -0.92 27.88 4.89
CA PHE A 15 0.18 28.66 5.49
C PHE A 15 -0.09 29.18 6.92
N THR A 16 -1.35 29.26 7.36
CA THR A 16 -1.66 29.73 8.72
C THR A 16 -1.43 28.66 9.80
N GLU A 17 -1.41 27.37 9.45
CA GLU A 17 -1.11 26.26 10.38
C GLU A 17 0.40 25.93 10.49
N ILE A 18 1.25 26.49 9.63
CA ILE A 18 2.70 26.22 9.57
C ILE A 18 3.49 26.78 10.77
N ARG A 19 2.87 27.55 11.64
CA ARG A 19 3.56 28.14 12.82
C ARG A 19 3.76 27.20 14.00
N THR A 20 3.20 26.00 13.96
CA THR A 20 3.46 24.97 14.96
C THR A 20 4.28 23.85 14.32
N GLY A 21 5.26 23.27 15.03
CA GLY A 21 6.11 22.19 14.51
C GLY A 21 5.32 20.98 13.94
N TYR A 22 4.04 20.89 14.24
CA TYR A 22 3.08 19.94 13.69
C TYR A 22 2.80 20.16 12.20
N GLY A 23 2.61 21.40 11.76
CA GLY A 23 2.34 21.73 10.36
C GLY A 23 3.53 21.45 9.43
N GLN A 24 4.76 21.64 9.88
CA GLN A 24 5.96 21.35 9.09
C GLN A 24 6.14 19.86 8.83
N HIS A 25 5.77 19.01 9.78
CA HIS A 25 5.86 17.56 9.63
C HIS A 25 4.81 17.02 8.65
N GLU A 26 3.60 17.55 8.65
CA GLU A 26 2.54 17.17 7.70
C GLU A 26 2.85 17.64 6.27
N VAL A 27 3.41 18.83 6.10
CA VAL A 27 3.87 19.36 4.81
C VAL A 27 4.99 18.47 4.23
N LYS A 28 5.98 18.09 5.04
CA LYS A 28 7.04 17.18 4.59
C LYS A 28 6.46 15.84 4.12
N ARG A 29 5.56 15.24 4.90
CA ARG A 29 4.88 13.99 4.51
C ARG A 29 4.11 14.09 3.19
N PHE A 30 3.50 15.24 2.90
CA PHE A 30 2.81 15.44 1.63
C PHE A 30 3.78 15.44 0.45
N PHE A 31 4.95 16.06 0.58
CA PHE A 31 5.97 16.08 -0.49
C PHE A 31 6.69 14.74 -0.67
N ASP A 32 6.64 13.86 0.34
CA ASP A 32 7.17 12.50 0.26
C ASP A 32 6.23 11.54 -0.50
N LEU A 33 4.96 11.93 -0.74
CA LEU A 33 4.00 11.15 -1.52
C LEU A 33 4.33 11.21 -3.02
N SER A 34 3.97 10.15 -3.74
CA SER A 34 4.01 10.15 -5.20
C SER A 34 3.05 11.18 -5.81
N GLY A 35 3.30 11.61 -7.05
CA GLY A 35 2.42 12.57 -7.73
C GLY A 35 0.94 12.16 -7.77
N PRO A 36 0.60 10.88 -8.09
CA PRO A 36 -0.78 10.39 -8.02
C PRO A 36 -1.39 10.46 -6.61
N GLU A 37 -0.63 10.15 -5.56
CA GLU A 37 -1.11 10.26 -4.18
C GLU A 37 -1.30 11.72 -3.76
N GLN A 38 -0.39 12.64 -4.14
CA GLN A 38 -0.56 14.07 -3.92
C GLN A 38 -1.85 14.58 -4.59
N PHE A 39 -2.13 14.15 -5.81
CA PHE A 39 -3.37 14.47 -6.51
C PHE A 39 -4.60 13.93 -5.76
N TRP A 40 -4.52 12.68 -5.25
CA TRP A 40 -5.58 12.10 -4.45
C TRP A 40 -5.83 12.91 -3.17
N VAL A 41 -4.78 13.29 -2.44
CA VAL A 41 -4.89 14.16 -1.24
C VAL A 41 -5.57 15.48 -1.59
N PHE A 42 -5.18 16.11 -2.70
CA PHE A 42 -5.77 17.36 -3.14
C PHE A 42 -7.28 17.25 -3.44
N THR A 43 -7.71 16.14 -4.02
CA THR A 43 -9.12 15.90 -4.36
C THR A 43 -9.95 15.38 -3.19
N HIS A 44 -9.31 14.89 -2.11
CA HIS A 44 -9.94 14.27 -0.94
C HIS A 44 -9.52 14.93 0.39
N LEU A 45 -9.41 16.25 0.44
CA LEU A 45 -8.86 17.02 1.58
C LEU A 45 -9.45 16.61 2.94
N PHE A 46 -10.76 16.41 3.04
CA PHE A 46 -11.42 16.04 4.29
C PHE A 46 -11.14 14.58 4.72
N LYS A 47 -10.75 13.71 3.78
CA LYS A 47 -10.43 12.31 4.04
C LYS A 47 -8.92 12.08 4.21
N ALA A 48 -8.10 12.95 3.62
CA ALA A 48 -6.64 12.80 3.57
C ALA A 48 -6.01 12.67 4.96
N LYS A 49 -6.38 13.53 5.92
CA LYS A 49 -5.85 13.47 7.29
C LYS A 49 -6.18 12.13 7.98
N LYS A 50 -7.41 11.62 7.81
CA LYS A 50 -7.80 10.31 8.35
C LYS A 50 -7.02 9.19 7.64
N GLY A 51 -6.90 9.25 6.31
CA GLY A 51 -6.11 8.30 5.53
C GLY A 51 -4.66 8.20 5.99
N MET A 52 -3.98 9.34 6.17
CA MET A 52 -2.61 9.40 6.69
C MET A 52 -2.49 8.80 8.09
N SER A 53 -3.44 9.08 8.99
CA SER A 53 -3.46 8.51 10.34
C SER A 53 -3.63 6.99 10.31
N VAL A 54 -4.52 6.48 9.45
CA VAL A 54 -4.72 5.04 9.25
C VAL A 54 -3.46 4.39 8.69
N THR A 55 -2.83 4.98 7.68
CA THR A 55 -1.58 4.45 7.11
C THR A 55 -0.49 4.33 8.18
N ALA A 56 -0.31 5.34 9.02
CA ALA A 56 0.66 5.29 10.12
C ALA A 56 0.30 4.20 11.16
N GLU A 57 -0.97 4.01 11.46
CA GLU A 57 -1.44 2.92 12.34
C GLU A 57 -1.13 1.55 11.73
N VAL A 58 -1.42 1.36 10.45
CA VAL A 58 -1.22 0.11 9.73
C VAL A 58 0.25 -0.29 9.71
N LEU A 59 1.15 0.61 9.36
CA LEU A 59 2.59 0.34 9.36
C LEU A 59 3.07 -0.14 10.73
N ARG A 60 2.66 0.53 11.81
CA ARG A 60 3.01 0.15 13.18
C ARG A 60 2.47 -1.24 13.56
N ILE A 61 1.25 -1.57 13.13
CA ILE A 61 0.62 -2.87 13.42
C ILE A 61 1.28 -3.97 12.58
N THR A 62 1.57 -3.71 11.31
CA THR A 62 2.30 -4.64 10.45
C THR A 62 3.67 -4.99 11.04
N ASP A 63 4.41 -4.00 11.54
CA ASP A 63 5.66 -4.24 12.27
C ASP A 63 5.46 -5.09 13.54
N SER A 64 4.33 -4.91 14.23
CA SER A 64 4.01 -5.74 15.40
C SER A 64 3.71 -7.18 15.00
N VAL A 65 2.90 -7.39 13.95
CA VAL A 65 2.60 -8.72 13.39
C VAL A 65 3.86 -9.40 12.90
N LYS A 66 4.74 -8.69 12.19
CA LYS A 66 6.02 -9.20 11.71
C LYS A 66 6.88 -9.74 12.88
N ARG A 67 6.90 -9.04 14.01
CA ARG A 67 7.66 -9.47 15.20
C ARG A 67 7.11 -10.73 15.89
N THR A 68 5.86 -11.12 15.64
CA THR A 68 5.30 -12.37 16.19
C THR A 68 5.79 -13.61 15.45
N ASN A 69 6.42 -13.47 14.29
CA ASN A 69 6.80 -14.55 13.38
C ASN A 69 5.63 -15.49 12.98
N SER A 70 4.41 -14.99 13.06
CA SER A 70 3.21 -15.75 12.63
C SER A 70 3.07 -15.82 11.10
N LEU A 71 3.70 -14.89 10.39
CA LEU A 71 3.79 -14.85 8.93
C LEU A 71 5.27 -14.89 8.51
N ASP A 72 5.54 -14.92 7.20
CA ASP A 72 6.90 -14.79 6.71
C ASP A 72 7.49 -13.40 7.01
N GLN A 73 8.78 -13.19 6.71
CA GLN A 73 9.48 -11.94 6.99
C GLN A 73 9.62 -11.03 5.74
N TYR A 74 9.02 -11.40 4.62
CA TYR A 74 9.15 -10.67 3.36
C TYR A 74 8.21 -9.48 3.30
N THR A 75 8.78 -8.27 3.38
CA THR A 75 8.05 -6.99 3.33
C THR A 75 7.67 -6.56 1.92
N SER A 76 8.16 -7.26 0.91
CA SER A 76 7.77 -7.15 -0.49
C SER A 76 7.43 -8.54 -1.01
N GLY A 77 6.26 -8.71 -1.60
CA GLY A 77 5.80 -9.94 -2.25
C GLY A 77 5.50 -11.14 -1.34
N GLY A 78 5.58 -11.01 -0.02
CA GLY A 78 5.35 -12.10 0.94
C GLY A 78 4.04 -11.99 1.71
N LYS A 79 3.86 -12.88 2.70
CA LYS A 79 2.64 -12.93 3.54
C LYS A 79 2.48 -11.68 4.41
N ILE A 80 3.58 -11.13 4.92
CA ILE A 80 3.54 -9.89 5.70
C ILE A 80 3.16 -8.68 4.83
N ASP A 81 3.54 -8.68 3.57
CA ASP A 81 3.17 -7.68 2.59
C ASP A 81 1.68 -7.79 2.21
N ALA A 82 1.21 -9.01 1.93
CA ALA A 82 -0.21 -9.31 1.72
C ALA A 82 -1.07 -8.85 2.92
N PHE A 83 -0.59 -9.08 4.15
CA PHE A 83 -1.22 -8.56 5.35
C PHE A 83 -1.25 -7.03 5.37
N LYS A 84 -0.12 -6.37 5.08
CA LYS A 84 0.00 -4.91 5.07
C LYS A 84 -1.05 -4.28 4.14
N HIS A 85 -1.12 -4.73 2.90
CA HIS A 85 -2.02 -4.19 1.88
C HIS A 85 -3.50 -4.45 2.20
N SER A 86 -3.86 -5.68 2.56
CA SER A 86 -5.24 -6.03 2.92
C SER A 86 -5.70 -5.33 4.20
N PHE A 87 -4.85 -5.22 5.21
CA PHE A 87 -5.16 -4.53 6.46
C PHE A 87 -5.27 -3.01 6.24
N TRP A 88 -4.38 -2.44 5.43
CA TRP A 88 -4.44 -1.02 5.06
C TRP A 88 -5.78 -0.68 4.41
N MET A 89 -6.18 -1.47 3.42
CA MET A 89 -7.41 -1.22 2.70
C MET A 89 -8.66 -1.47 3.56
N ALA A 90 -8.65 -2.49 4.42
CA ALA A 90 -9.72 -2.73 5.38
C ALA A 90 -9.89 -1.54 6.33
N ARG A 91 -8.82 -1.04 6.92
CA ARG A 91 -8.86 0.09 7.85
C ARG A 91 -9.22 1.41 7.17
N LEU A 92 -8.74 1.63 5.95
CA LEU A 92 -9.15 2.79 5.16
C LEU A 92 -10.64 2.72 4.82
N SER A 93 -11.16 1.57 4.41
CA SER A 93 -12.58 1.39 4.10
C SER A 93 -13.48 1.72 5.30
N GLN A 94 -13.09 1.31 6.50
CA GLN A 94 -13.79 1.68 7.74
C GLN A 94 -13.72 3.19 8.04
N SER A 95 -12.59 3.84 7.72
CA SER A 95 -12.33 5.22 8.15
C SER A 95 -12.83 6.29 7.16
N ILE A 96 -12.65 6.05 5.86
CA ILE A 96 -12.93 7.05 4.81
C ILE A 96 -13.90 6.54 3.73
N GLY A 97 -14.36 5.30 3.85
CA GLY A 97 -15.29 4.63 2.93
C GLY A 97 -14.57 3.91 1.79
N GLU A 98 -15.14 2.78 1.36
CA GLU A 98 -14.59 1.84 0.37
C GLU A 98 -14.09 2.54 -0.92
N SER A 99 -14.93 3.36 -1.53
CA SER A 99 -14.58 4.03 -2.81
C SER A 99 -13.37 4.93 -2.68
N ALA A 100 -13.25 5.70 -1.60
CA ALA A 100 -12.10 6.57 -1.37
C ALA A 100 -10.85 5.75 -1.02
N ALA A 101 -10.99 4.66 -0.25
CA ALA A 101 -9.92 3.74 0.07
C ALA A 101 -9.34 3.11 -1.19
N LEU A 102 -10.17 2.49 -2.03
CA LEU A 102 -9.73 1.86 -3.29
C LEU A 102 -9.14 2.88 -4.27
N SER A 103 -9.65 4.12 -4.30
CA SER A 103 -9.05 5.17 -5.14
C SER A 103 -7.66 5.60 -4.64
N LEU A 104 -7.41 5.57 -3.32
CA LEU A 104 -6.08 5.81 -2.76
C LEU A 104 -5.12 4.66 -3.09
N GLY A 105 -5.56 3.40 -2.96
CA GLY A 105 -4.77 2.24 -3.36
C GLY A 105 -4.33 2.34 -4.83
N LYS A 106 -5.27 2.67 -5.74
CA LYS A 106 -4.93 2.90 -7.16
C LYS A 106 -3.96 4.07 -7.39
N ALA A 107 -4.02 5.11 -6.57
CA ALA A 107 -3.08 6.22 -6.65
C ALA A 107 -1.67 5.77 -6.21
N HIS A 108 -1.59 4.91 -5.18
CA HIS A 108 -0.35 4.30 -4.72
C HIS A 108 0.30 3.44 -5.81
N GLU A 109 -0.45 2.51 -6.43
CA GLU A 109 0.08 1.67 -7.52
C GLU A 109 0.54 2.48 -8.74
N LYS A 110 -0.15 3.58 -9.06
CA LYS A 110 0.34 4.52 -10.09
C LYS A 110 1.64 5.21 -9.67
N GLY A 111 1.83 5.45 -8.37
CA GLY A 111 3.06 5.94 -7.80
C GLY A 111 4.20 4.94 -7.99
N ASN A 112 3.97 3.68 -7.65
CA ASN A 112 4.91 2.57 -7.82
C ASN A 112 5.37 2.44 -9.27
N PHE A 113 4.47 2.57 -10.24
CA PHE A 113 4.84 2.61 -11.66
C PHE A 113 5.70 3.83 -12.03
N GLN A 114 5.50 4.99 -11.40
CA GLN A 114 6.37 6.14 -11.62
C GLN A 114 7.76 5.93 -11.01
N ASP A 115 7.81 5.29 -9.84
CA ASP A 115 9.06 4.98 -9.14
C ASP A 115 9.85 3.90 -9.88
N PHE A 116 9.19 2.87 -10.42
CA PHE A 116 9.79 1.93 -11.37
C PHE A 116 10.50 2.67 -12.52
N LYS A 117 9.83 3.62 -13.18
CA LYS A 117 10.41 4.39 -14.31
C LYS A 117 11.65 5.19 -13.92
N LYS A 118 11.80 5.52 -12.65
CA LYS A 118 12.94 6.27 -12.09
C LYS A 118 13.99 5.36 -11.45
N GLY A 119 13.76 4.04 -11.41
CA GLY A 119 14.61 3.08 -10.69
C GLY A 119 14.61 3.29 -9.18
N LEU A 120 13.54 3.88 -8.63
CA LEU A 120 13.38 4.06 -7.19
C LEU A 120 12.83 2.79 -6.56
N LYS A 121 13.19 2.56 -5.30
CA LYS A 121 12.80 1.36 -4.55
C LYS A 121 11.65 1.65 -3.60
N GLU A 122 10.71 0.70 -3.52
CA GLU A 122 9.72 0.58 -2.46
C GLU A 122 10.02 -0.68 -1.63
N ASP A 123 10.02 -0.57 -0.31
CA ASP A 123 10.34 -1.68 0.62
C ASP A 123 11.64 -2.44 0.28
N GLY A 124 12.61 -1.74 -0.35
CA GLY A 124 13.92 -2.29 -0.69
C GLY A 124 14.03 -2.88 -2.10
N GLU A 125 12.93 -3.01 -2.84
CA GLU A 125 12.87 -3.55 -4.20
C GLU A 125 12.35 -2.51 -5.20
N ILE A 126 12.72 -2.63 -6.47
CA ILE A 126 12.11 -1.83 -7.54
C ILE A 126 10.73 -2.44 -7.83
N PRO A 127 9.66 -1.64 -7.81
CA PRO A 127 8.31 -2.13 -8.11
C PRO A 127 8.22 -2.77 -9.50
N ASP A 128 7.38 -3.81 -9.63
CA ASP A 128 7.10 -4.45 -10.91
C ASP A 128 5.62 -4.83 -11.03
N LEU A 129 5.20 -5.28 -12.21
CA LEU A 129 3.81 -5.60 -12.48
C LEU A 129 3.26 -6.72 -11.59
N PRO A 130 3.94 -7.87 -11.38
CA PRO A 130 3.43 -8.92 -10.49
C PRO A 130 3.24 -8.46 -9.04
N ALA A 131 4.14 -7.60 -8.52
CA ALA A 131 3.98 -7.02 -7.19
C ALA A 131 2.75 -6.10 -7.14
N SER A 132 2.57 -5.22 -8.13
CA SER A 132 1.41 -4.33 -8.22
C SER A 132 0.08 -5.09 -8.37
N GLU A 133 0.05 -6.20 -9.13
CA GLU A 133 -1.11 -7.08 -9.23
C GLU A 133 -1.44 -7.80 -7.92
N MET A 134 -0.40 -8.23 -7.19
CA MET A 134 -0.54 -8.80 -5.85
C MET A 134 -1.18 -7.80 -4.88
N ASP A 135 -0.68 -6.58 -4.88
CA ASP A 135 -1.14 -5.52 -3.98
C ASP A 135 -2.57 -5.10 -4.30
N ASP A 136 -2.92 -4.95 -5.59
CA ASP A 136 -4.29 -4.64 -6.03
C ASP A 136 -5.28 -5.75 -5.63
N PHE A 137 -4.88 -7.03 -5.75
CA PHE A 137 -5.69 -8.16 -5.29
C PHE A 137 -5.91 -8.11 -3.77
N ASN A 138 -4.85 -7.95 -2.98
CA ASN A 138 -4.92 -7.94 -1.53
C ASN A 138 -5.65 -6.68 -1.00
N ASN A 139 -5.51 -5.56 -1.67
CA ASN A 139 -6.28 -4.34 -1.41
C ASN A 139 -7.78 -4.58 -1.59
N LYS A 140 -8.19 -5.19 -2.70
CA LYS A 140 -9.60 -5.54 -2.95
C LYS A 140 -10.14 -6.49 -1.89
N PHE A 141 -9.38 -7.52 -1.53
CA PHE A 141 -9.76 -8.45 -0.47
C PHE A 141 -10.04 -7.73 0.86
N GLY A 142 -9.15 -6.82 1.27
CA GLY A 142 -9.34 -6.03 2.49
C GLY A 142 -10.58 -5.12 2.46
N ALA A 143 -10.88 -4.52 1.31
CA ALA A 143 -12.07 -3.69 1.13
C ALA A 143 -13.36 -4.53 1.20
N GLU A 144 -13.40 -5.68 0.52
CA GLU A 144 -14.53 -6.61 0.50
C GLU A 144 -14.81 -7.18 1.90
N LEU A 145 -13.78 -7.53 2.66
CA LEU A 145 -13.93 -8.00 4.04
C LEU A 145 -14.75 -7.01 4.88
N ILE A 146 -14.48 -5.73 4.75
CA ILE A 146 -15.19 -4.68 5.53
C ILE A 146 -16.56 -4.39 4.94
N LYS A 147 -16.73 -4.47 3.63
CA LYS A 147 -18.03 -4.34 2.98
C LYS A 147 -19.02 -5.39 3.47
N GLU A 148 -18.57 -6.62 3.61
CA GLU A 148 -19.36 -7.74 4.11
C GLU A 148 -19.54 -7.70 5.64
N ASN A 149 -18.57 -7.14 6.35
CA ASN A 149 -18.51 -7.14 7.83
C ASN A 149 -18.10 -5.74 8.35
N PRO A 150 -18.98 -4.72 8.26
CA PRO A 150 -18.60 -3.33 8.52
C PRO A 150 -18.24 -3.06 10.00
N ASP A 151 -18.76 -3.86 10.93
CA ASP A 151 -18.64 -3.66 12.38
C ASP A 151 -17.45 -4.41 13.00
N LEU A 152 -16.61 -5.09 12.19
CA LEU A 152 -15.43 -5.77 12.72
C LEU A 152 -14.54 -4.81 13.49
N SER A 153 -14.21 -5.17 14.73
CA SER A 153 -13.17 -4.48 15.49
C SER A 153 -11.80 -4.66 14.82
N LYS A 154 -10.88 -3.77 15.12
CA LYS A 154 -9.50 -3.87 14.61
C LYS A 154 -8.85 -5.22 14.88
N LYS A 155 -9.05 -5.80 16.08
CA LYS A 155 -8.51 -7.10 16.45
C LYS A 155 -9.12 -8.23 15.60
N GLU A 156 -10.41 -8.17 15.34
CA GLU A 156 -11.07 -9.15 14.49
C GLU A 156 -10.59 -9.05 13.04
N VAL A 157 -10.40 -7.84 12.50
CA VAL A 157 -9.82 -7.65 11.16
C VAL A 157 -8.43 -8.30 11.08
N ILE A 158 -7.54 -8.02 12.05
CA ILE A 158 -6.20 -8.62 12.09
C ILE A 158 -6.28 -10.14 12.11
N ASN A 159 -7.07 -10.73 13.01
CA ASN A 159 -7.17 -12.18 13.13
C ASN A 159 -7.78 -12.83 11.88
N THR A 160 -8.78 -12.19 11.27
CA THR A 160 -9.40 -12.69 10.04
C THR A 160 -8.43 -12.65 8.88
N LEU A 161 -7.64 -11.58 8.73
CA LEU A 161 -6.65 -11.47 7.65
C LEU A 161 -5.52 -12.49 7.82
N ILE A 162 -4.98 -12.68 9.03
CA ILE A 162 -3.95 -13.70 9.28
C ILE A 162 -4.47 -15.08 8.89
N ARG A 163 -5.66 -15.46 9.36
CA ARG A 163 -6.30 -16.73 8.99
C ARG A 163 -6.53 -16.87 7.48
N SER A 164 -7.00 -15.80 6.83
CA SER A 164 -7.21 -15.79 5.39
C SER A 164 -5.92 -15.97 4.58
N ILE A 165 -4.81 -15.44 5.08
CA ILE A 165 -3.47 -15.66 4.51
C ILE A 165 -3.07 -17.13 4.66
N GLU A 166 -3.27 -17.73 5.84
CA GLU A 166 -2.97 -19.13 6.11
C GLU A 166 -3.83 -20.09 5.26
N GLU A 167 -5.07 -19.68 4.98
CA GLU A 167 -6.01 -20.44 4.13
C GLU A 167 -5.77 -20.23 2.62
N GLY A 168 -4.79 -19.41 2.21
CA GLY A 168 -4.47 -19.18 0.79
C GLY A 168 -5.44 -18.26 0.06
N LYS A 169 -6.24 -17.48 0.77
CA LYS A 169 -7.24 -16.58 0.18
C LYS A 169 -6.63 -15.29 -0.39
N LEU A 170 -5.44 -14.91 0.09
CA LEU A 170 -4.68 -13.77 -0.42
C LEU A 170 -3.66 -14.23 -1.47
N ARG A 171 -2.91 -13.29 -2.02
CA ARG A 171 -1.87 -13.58 -3.01
C ARG A 171 -0.50 -13.15 -2.49
N VAL A 172 0.51 -13.93 -2.88
CA VAL A 172 1.93 -13.67 -2.65
C VAL A 172 2.73 -13.98 -3.90
N LEU A 173 3.96 -13.50 -3.99
CA LEU A 173 4.90 -13.87 -5.04
C LEU A 173 5.66 -15.13 -4.63
N LYS A 174 5.67 -16.13 -5.52
CA LYS A 174 6.31 -17.43 -5.27
C LYS A 174 7.80 -17.27 -5.02
N ARG A 175 8.29 -17.95 -3.97
CA ARG A 175 9.72 -17.93 -3.59
C ARG A 175 10.25 -19.35 -3.37
N SER A 176 11.56 -19.49 -3.58
CA SER A 176 12.30 -20.69 -3.12
C SER A 176 12.45 -20.67 -1.59
N PRO A 177 12.83 -21.80 -0.97
CA PRO A 177 13.15 -21.85 0.46
C PRO A 177 14.25 -20.85 0.88
N GLU A 178 15.17 -20.51 -0.03
CA GLU A 178 16.25 -19.55 0.17
C GLU A 178 15.80 -18.09 -0.03
N GLY A 179 14.53 -17.86 -0.44
CA GLY A 179 13.92 -16.54 -0.57
C GLY A 179 14.01 -15.92 -1.97
N SER A 180 14.56 -16.60 -2.97
CA SER A 180 14.60 -16.11 -4.34
C SER A 180 13.23 -16.18 -5.02
N TYR A 181 12.85 -15.18 -5.81
CA TYR A 181 11.62 -15.23 -6.59
C TYR A 181 11.66 -16.32 -7.66
N LEU A 182 10.53 -16.98 -7.86
CA LEU A 182 10.36 -18.06 -8.83
C LEU A 182 9.33 -17.68 -9.90
N THR A 183 9.55 -18.20 -11.11
CA THR A 183 8.55 -18.25 -12.17
C THR A 183 7.43 -19.25 -11.81
N CYS A 184 6.33 -19.26 -12.54
CA CYS A 184 5.26 -20.23 -12.36
C CYS A 184 5.70 -21.68 -12.67
N LYS A 185 6.81 -21.85 -13.39
CA LYS A 185 7.44 -23.18 -13.64
C LYS A 185 8.36 -23.62 -12.50
N GLY A 186 8.59 -22.76 -11.49
CA GLY A 186 9.49 -23.03 -10.38
C GLY A 186 10.98 -22.72 -10.67
N GLU A 187 11.27 -22.04 -11.75
CA GLU A 187 12.63 -21.63 -12.11
C GLU A 187 12.96 -20.29 -11.42
N PRO A 188 14.19 -20.03 -10.99
CA PRO A 188 14.57 -18.74 -10.45
C PRO A 188 14.35 -17.60 -11.46
N VAL A 189 13.75 -16.50 -10.99
CA VAL A 189 13.63 -15.28 -11.80
C VAL A 189 15.02 -14.66 -11.95
N VAL A 190 15.49 -14.52 -13.19
CA VAL A 190 16.77 -13.92 -13.49
C VAL A 190 16.58 -12.42 -13.66
N ASN A 191 16.96 -11.65 -12.64
CA ASN A 191 17.07 -10.20 -12.78
C ASN A 191 18.35 -9.88 -13.55
N ARG A 192 18.23 -9.41 -14.80
CA ARG A 192 19.36 -8.82 -15.50
C ARG A 192 19.62 -7.44 -14.93
N GLU A 193 20.76 -7.24 -14.28
CA GLU A 193 21.12 -5.98 -13.61
C GLU A 193 21.12 -4.76 -14.55
N ASP A 194 21.22 -4.99 -15.85
CA ASP A 194 21.25 -3.99 -16.91
C ASP A 194 19.87 -3.66 -17.52
N GLN A 195 18.81 -4.38 -17.14
CA GLN A 195 17.45 -4.17 -17.65
C GLN A 195 16.42 -4.15 -16.53
N ILE A 196 15.96 -2.95 -16.16
CA ILE A 196 14.79 -2.79 -15.30
C ILE A 196 13.55 -3.06 -16.16
N VAL A 197 12.85 -4.18 -15.89
CA VAL A 197 11.66 -4.61 -16.62
C VAL A 197 10.44 -4.51 -15.70
N TRP A 198 9.35 -3.90 -16.19
CA TRP A 198 8.09 -3.82 -15.43
C TRP A 198 7.38 -5.18 -15.37
N GLU A 199 7.32 -5.89 -16.49
CA GLU A 199 6.68 -7.20 -16.61
C GLU A 199 7.71 -8.29 -16.33
N THR A 200 8.00 -8.53 -15.04
CA THR A 200 8.90 -9.61 -14.61
C THR A 200 8.18 -10.97 -14.66
N GLU A 201 8.94 -12.08 -14.63
CA GLU A 201 8.41 -13.44 -14.65
C GLU A 201 8.06 -13.97 -13.24
N LYS A 202 7.99 -13.11 -12.22
CA LYS A 202 7.58 -13.50 -10.86
C LYS A 202 6.18 -14.12 -10.90
N CYS A 203 6.00 -15.26 -10.24
CA CYS A 203 4.72 -15.95 -10.22
C CYS A 203 3.85 -15.52 -9.05
N LEU A 204 2.61 -15.12 -9.34
CA LEU A 204 1.59 -14.80 -8.33
C LEU A 204 0.85 -16.09 -7.95
N VAL A 205 0.86 -16.44 -6.65
CA VAL A 205 0.30 -17.67 -6.11
C VAL A 205 -0.61 -17.42 -4.89
N PRO A 206 -1.48 -18.37 -4.51
CA PRO A 206 -2.17 -18.34 -3.23
C PRO A 206 -1.19 -18.24 -2.05
N SER A 207 -1.58 -17.51 -1.00
CA SER A 207 -0.70 -17.21 0.12
C SER A 207 -0.33 -18.41 1.03
N ASN A 208 -0.87 -19.60 0.78
CA ASN A 208 -0.53 -20.83 1.49
C ASN A 208 0.42 -21.77 0.71
N GLU A 209 0.91 -21.33 -0.44
CA GLU A 209 1.95 -22.04 -1.22
C GLU A 209 3.37 -21.72 -0.78
#